data_43d077af6807fdb1e59618da13099abb
#
_entry.id   43d077af6807fdb1e59618da13099abb
#
_cell.length_a   1.000
_cell.length_b   1.000
_cell.length_c   1.000
_cell.angle_alpha   90.00
_cell.angle_beta   90.00
_cell.angle_gamma   90.00
#
_symmetry.space_group_name_H-M   'P 1'
#
loop_
_entity.id
_entity.type
_entity.pdbx_description
1 polymer ?
#
loop_
_entity_poly.entity_id
_entity_poly.type
_entity_poly.pdbx_seq_one_letter_code
_entity_poly.pdbx_strand_id
1 'polypeptide(L)'
;MADCMAEGTTPEVLFWVGCAGSFDDRAKKITKAIAKILHHTNTSFAILGSEESCTGDPAKRAGNEFLFQMMAMQNISVLNAYAVKKIVTGCPHCFNTLKNEYPELGGNYEVVHHTQLIQELLNTGKLKIEGGEFKGKKITFHDPCYLGRGNGEYEAPRQLIQALDAELVEMKRCKTNGLCCGAGGAQMFKEAEKGNKEVNVERTEDALAVKPSVIATGCPFCNTMMTDGVKHFEQEHTIAVKDIAELIAEAVDL
;
A
#
# COMPACT_ATOMS: atom_id res chain seq x y z
N MET A 1 17.74 9.73 4.21
CA MET A 1 18.97 9.23 3.50
C MET A 1 20.14 10.21 3.66
N ALA A 2 19.94 11.51 3.45
CA ALA A 2 21.02 12.50 3.59
C ALA A 2 21.72 12.46 4.96
N ASP A 3 20.94 12.41 6.04
CA ASP A 3 21.51 12.32 7.41
C ASP A 3 22.31 11.03 7.62
N CYS A 4 21.78 9.87 7.17
CA CYS A 4 22.50 8.61 7.24
C CYS A 4 23.84 8.66 6.49
N MET A 5 23.83 9.28 5.30
CA MET A 5 25.06 9.45 4.52
C MET A 5 26.07 10.37 5.24
N ALA A 6 25.60 11.46 5.84
CA ALA A 6 26.44 12.38 6.62
C ALA A 6 27.04 11.71 7.87
N GLU A 7 26.30 10.81 8.50
CA GLU A 7 26.74 10.03 9.67
C GLU A 7 27.50 8.76 9.32
N GLY A 8 27.64 8.42 8.04
CA GLY A 8 28.29 7.18 7.57
C GLY A 8 27.51 5.90 7.94
N THR A 9 26.21 6.02 8.17
CA THR A 9 25.33 4.88 8.49
C THR A 9 24.57 4.41 7.25
N THR A 10 24.20 3.12 7.22
CA THR A 10 23.42 2.53 6.12
C THR A 10 22.15 1.92 6.70
N PRO A 11 20.95 2.40 6.33
CA PRO A 11 19.71 1.81 6.78
C PRO A 11 19.48 0.43 6.15
N GLU A 12 18.76 -0.45 6.85
CA GLU A 12 18.35 -1.77 6.33
C GLU A 12 17.42 -1.63 5.11
N VAL A 13 16.53 -0.64 5.14
CA VAL A 13 15.56 -0.37 4.07
C VAL A 13 15.38 1.12 3.82
N LEU A 14 15.16 1.49 2.56
CA LEU A 14 14.58 2.78 2.20
C LEU A 14 13.06 2.66 2.26
N PHE A 15 12.40 3.48 3.06
CA PHE A 15 10.94 3.60 3.01
C PHE A 15 10.55 4.63 1.95
N TRP A 16 10.06 4.13 0.81
CA TRP A 16 9.48 4.94 -0.26
C TRP A 16 8.05 5.31 0.13
N VAL A 17 7.84 6.58 0.50
CA VAL A 17 6.57 7.08 1.03
C VAL A 17 5.50 7.20 -0.07
N GLY A 18 5.90 7.66 -1.24
CA GLY A 18 5.02 7.90 -2.37
C GLY A 18 4.20 9.19 -2.24
N CYS A 19 3.65 9.66 -3.37
CA CYS A 19 2.89 10.91 -3.42
C CYS A 19 1.65 10.89 -2.53
N ALA A 20 0.87 9.80 -2.52
CA ALA A 20 -0.30 9.69 -1.65
C ALA A 20 0.10 9.76 -0.17
N GLY A 21 1.10 8.98 0.24
CA GLY A 21 1.59 8.96 1.63
C GLY A 21 2.16 10.28 2.10
N SER A 22 2.62 11.14 1.18
CA SER A 22 3.19 12.46 1.48
C SER A 22 2.15 13.57 1.53
N PHE A 23 1.13 13.54 0.68
CA PHE A 23 0.25 14.69 0.46
C PHE A 23 -1.21 14.44 0.85
N ASP A 24 -1.72 13.22 0.76
CA ASP A 24 -3.09 12.89 1.15
C ASP A 24 -3.21 12.65 2.66
N ASP A 25 -4.11 13.37 3.34
CA ASP A 25 -4.24 13.31 4.80
C ASP A 25 -4.71 11.94 5.31
N ARG A 26 -5.49 11.20 4.50
CA ARG A 26 -5.89 9.84 4.85
C ARG A 26 -4.71 8.88 4.69
N ALA A 27 -3.97 8.98 3.60
CA ALA A 27 -2.80 8.13 3.34
C ALA A 27 -1.62 8.42 4.27
N LYS A 28 -1.48 9.65 4.78
CA LYS A 28 -0.48 9.97 5.83
C LYS A 28 -0.64 9.12 7.10
N LYS A 29 -1.86 8.66 7.42
CA LYS A 29 -2.08 7.75 8.55
C LYS A 29 -1.44 6.39 8.28
N ILE A 30 -1.55 5.88 7.04
CA ILE A 30 -0.90 4.65 6.59
C ILE A 30 0.63 4.79 6.69
N THR A 31 1.18 5.89 6.16
CA THR A 31 2.62 6.20 6.25
C THR A 31 3.11 6.19 7.70
N LYS A 32 2.38 6.86 8.60
CA LYS A 32 2.72 6.90 10.02
C LYS A 32 2.64 5.51 10.67
N ALA A 33 1.65 4.71 10.33
CA ALA A 33 1.53 3.34 10.84
C ALA A 33 2.73 2.48 10.42
N ILE A 34 3.11 2.51 9.13
CA ILE A 34 4.29 1.81 8.63
C ILE A 34 5.56 2.26 9.38
N ALA A 35 5.78 3.58 9.50
CA ALA A 35 6.95 4.13 10.19
C ALA A 35 6.99 3.71 11.68
N LYS A 36 5.86 3.71 12.37
CA LYS A 36 5.75 3.25 13.76
C LYS A 36 6.09 1.76 13.91
N ILE A 37 5.60 0.91 13.00
CA ILE A 37 5.92 -0.52 12.98
C ILE A 37 7.43 -0.73 12.77
N LEU A 38 8.04 -0.04 11.80
CA LEU A 38 9.48 -0.13 11.54
C LEU A 38 10.29 0.30 12.78
N HIS A 39 9.90 1.40 13.43
CA HIS A 39 10.54 1.88 14.65
C HIS A 39 10.37 0.88 15.80
N HIS A 40 9.15 0.38 16.02
CA HIS A 40 8.84 -0.59 17.09
C HIS A 40 9.66 -1.88 16.97
N THR A 41 9.87 -2.34 15.73
CA THR A 41 10.65 -3.56 15.44
C THR A 41 12.15 -3.33 15.36
N ASN A 42 12.63 -2.12 15.67
CA ASN A 42 14.03 -1.72 15.52
C ASN A 42 14.58 -1.99 14.10
N THR A 43 13.73 -1.93 13.08
CA THR A 43 14.15 -2.00 11.68
C THR A 43 14.71 -0.64 11.28
N SER A 44 16.01 -0.61 10.96
CA SER A 44 16.66 0.64 10.55
C SER A 44 16.15 1.07 9.18
N PHE A 45 15.56 2.25 9.09
CA PHE A 45 15.03 2.77 7.84
C PHE A 45 15.34 4.26 7.65
N ALA A 46 15.32 4.69 6.41
CA ALA A 46 15.41 6.11 6.04
C ALA A 46 14.37 6.42 4.96
N ILE A 47 14.10 7.70 4.77
CA ILE A 47 13.28 8.25 3.68
C ILE A 47 14.14 9.20 2.84
N LEU A 48 13.70 9.48 1.61
CA LEU A 48 14.35 10.50 0.76
C LEU A 48 13.89 11.93 1.13
N GLY A 49 12.73 12.07 1.75
CA GLY A 49 12.17 13.39 2.08
C GLY A 49 11.85 14.20 0.81
N SER A 50 12.39 15.41 0.72
CA SER A 50 12.17 16.29 -0.44
C SER A 50 12.84 15.84 -1.73
N GLU A 51 13.74 14.84 -1.67
CA GLU A 51 14.39 14.26 -2.86
C GLU A 51 13.54 13.14 -3.49
N GLU A 52 12.48 12.67 -2.81
CA GLU A 52 11.53 11.72 -3.37
C GLU A 52 10.57 12.43 -4.31
N SER A 53 10.45 11.94 -5.54
CA SER A 53 9.43 12.36 -6.47
C SER A 53 8.50 11.21 -6.85
N CYS A 54 7.40 11.49 -7.58
CA CYS A 54 6.50 10.42 -8.03
C CYS A 54 7.26 9.41 -8.89
N THR A 55 6.93 8.12 -8.75
CA THR A 55 7.53 7.04 -9.57
C THR A 55 7.24 7.15 -11.07
N GLY A 56 6.27 7.99 -11.45
CA GLY A 56 5.84 8.14 -12.84
C GLY A 56 4.74 7.17 -13.28
N ASP A 57 4.27 6.27 -12.40
CA ASP A 57 3.18 5.33 -12.74
C ASP A 57 1.96 6.02 -13.38
N PRO A 58 1.40 7.11 -12.82
CA PRO A 58 0.25 7.77 -13.43
C PRO A 58 0.53 8.30 -14.84
N ALA A 59 1.73 8.83 -15.08
CA ALA A 59 2.13 9.33 -16.38
C ALA A 59 2.20 8.20 -17.42
N LYS A 60 2.84 7.08 -17.06
CA LYS A 60 2.92 5.89 -17.91
C LYS A 60 1.55 5.34 -18.24
N ARG A 61 0.67 5.18 -17.24
CA ARG A 61 -0.70 4.67 -17.42
C ARG A 61 -1.58 5.62 -18.24
N ALA A 62 -1.31 6.92 -18.19
CA ALA A 62 -1.99 7.91 -19.04
C ALA A 62 -1.42 7.99 -20.47
N GLY A 63 -0.39 7.20 -20.81
CA GLY A 63 0.23 7.16 -22.12
C GLY A 63 1.35 8.19 -22.34
N ASN A 64 1.79 8.89 -21.27
CA ASN A 64 2.90 9.84 -21.35
C ASN A 64 4.22 9.17 -20.98
N GLU A 65 4.76 8.38 -21.90
CA GLU A 65 5.99 7.62 -21.71
C GLU A 65 7.20 8.54 -21.50
N PHE A 66 7.26 9.67 -22.17
CA PHE A 66 8.36 10.63 -22.02
C PHE A 66 8.44 11.17 -20.59
N LEU A 67 7.31 11.60 -20.04
CA LEU A 67 7.27 12.10 -18.66
C LEU A 67 7.61 10.99 -17.67
N PHE A 68 7.10 9.76 -17.89
CA PHE A 68 7.45 8.61 -17.05
C PHE A 68 8.96 8.39 -17.01
N GLN A 69 9.62 8.33 -18.18
CA GLN A 69 11.06 8.07 -18.25
C GLN A 69 11.87 9.19 -17.58
N MET A 70 11.50 10.45 -17.77
CA MET A 70 12.16 11.56 -17.09
C MET A 70 12.09 11.43 -15.55
N MET A 71 10.90 11.16 -15.02
CA MET A 71 10.70 10.98 -13.57
C MET A 71 11.44 9.75 -13.04
N ALA A 72 11.39 8.64 -13.76
CA ALA A 72 12.09 7.41 -13.38
C ALA A 72 13.62 7.60 -13.37
N MET A 73 14.18 8.21 -14.39
CA MET A 73 15.63 8.47 -14.46
C MET A 73 16.10 9.40 -13.34
N GLN A 74 15.32 10.43 -13.01
CA GLN A 74 15.63 11.30 -11.86
C GLN A 74 15.65 10.51 -10.56
N ASN A 75 14.62 9.71 -10.28
CA ASN A 75 14.57 8.87 -9.09
C ASN A 75 15.70 7.84 -9.04
N ILE A 76 16.00 7.18 -10.17
CA ILE A 76 17.10 6.21 -10.28
C ILE A 76 18.43 6.89 -9.97
N SER A 77 18.65 8.10 -10.46
CA SER A 77 19.89 8.86 -10.15
C SER A 77 20.04 9.11 -8.66
N VAL A 78 18.95 9.53 -7.97
CA VAL A 78 18.94 9.75 -6.51
C VAL A 78 19.18 8.44 -5.75
N LEU A 79 18.43 7.37 -6.10
CA LEU A 79 18.56 6.06 -5.45
C LEU A 79 19.98 5.48 -5.59
N ASN A 80 20.57 5.62 -6.77
CA ASN A 80 21.93 5.14 -7.04
C ASN A 80 22.99 5.99 -6.31
N ALA A 81 22.81 7.31 -6.21
CA ALA A 81 23.69 8.18 -5.43
C ALA A 81 23.76 7.77 -3.95
N TYR A 82 22.65 7.30 -3.39
CA TYR A 82 22.58 6.75 -2.02
C TYR A 82 22.91 5.26 -1.93
N ALA A 83 23.28 4.60 -3.02
CA ALA A 83 23.55 3.16 -3.08
C ALA A 83 22.42 2.31 -2.48
N VAL A 84 21.16 2.71 -2.68
CA VAL A 84 19.97 2.01 -2.16
C VAL A 84 19.92 0.59 -2.71
N LYS A 85 19.68 -0.39 -1.81
CA LYS A 85 19.56 -1.81 -2.18
C LYS A 85 18.15 -2.35 -2.01
N LYS A 86 17.51 -2.03 -0.88
CA LYS A 86 16.17 -2.53 -0.53
C LYS A 86 15.22 -1.38 -0.30
N ILE A 87 14.04 -1.46 -0.91
CA ILE A 87 12.98 -0.45 -0.83
C ILE A 87 11.72 -1.11 -0.30
N VAL A 88 11.07 -0.50 0.70
CA VAL A 88 9.71 -0.85 1.13
C VAL A 88 8.76 0.27 0.78
N THR A 89 7.56 -0.06 0.30
CA THR A 89 6.53 0.93 0.01
C THR A 89 5.14 0.42 0.38
N GLY A 90 4.26 1.35 0.78
CA GLY A 90 2.84 1.06 1.06
C GLY A 90 1.94 1.12 -0.16
N CYS A 91 2.45 1.55 -1.32
CA CYS A 91 1.68 1.73 -2.54
C CYS A 91 2.02 0.65 -3.58
N PRO A 92 1.07 -0.23 -3.97
CA PRO A 92 1.29 -1.23 -5.01
C PRO A 92 1.65 -0.66 -6.38
N HIS A 93 1.23 0.55 -6.70
CA HIS A 93 1.64 1.25 -7.93
C HIS A 93 3.14 1.56 -7.90
N CYS A 94 3.62 2.17 -6.80
CA CYS A 94 5.06 2.41 -6.61
C CYS A 94 5.83 1.09 -6.57
N PHE A 95 5.31 0.08 -5.85
CA PHE A 95 5.90 -1.26 -5.79
C PHE A 95 6.11 -1.87 -7.17
N ASN A 96 5.06 -1.88 -8.00
CA ASN A 96 5.15 -2.41 -9.36
C ASN A 96 6.15 -1.64 -10.23
N THR A 97 6.08 -0.31 -10.20
CA THR A 97 6.93 0.54 -11.03
C THR A 97 8.41 0.41 -10.66
N LEU A 98 8.73 0.50 -9.36
CA LEU A 98 10.10 0.35 -8.86
C LEU A 98 10.67 -1.05 -9.13
N LYS A 99 9.83 -2.10 -8.98
CA LYS A 99 10.27 -3.49 -9.10
C LYS A 99 10.38 -3.97 -10.55
N ASN A 100 9.38 -3.64 -11.38
CA ASN A 100 9.22 -4.28 -12.69
C ASN A 100 9.54 -3.35 -13.86
N GLU A 101 9.48 -2.03 -13.68
CA GLU A 101 9.62 -1.08 -14.78
C GLU A 101 10.94 -0.29 -14.71
N TYR A 102 11.43 0.05 -13.52
CA TYR A 102 12.72 0.73 -13.35
C TYR A 102 13.93 -0.09 -13.82
N PRO A 103 13.93 -1.45 -13.75
CA PRO A 103 15.04 -2.24 -14.29
C PRO A 103 15.34 -1.98 -15.76
N GLU A 104 14.33 -1.70 -16.59
CA GLU A 104 14.50 -1.36 -18.02
C GLU A 104 15.28 -0.04 -18.21
N LEU A 105 15.28 0.82 -17.20
CA LEU A 105 15.97 2.12 -17.18
C LEU A 105 17.25 2.10 -16.32
N GLY A 106 17.68 0.91 -15.87
CA GLY A 106 18.91 0.73 -15.08
C GLY A 106 18.73 0.84 -13.55
N GLY A 107 17.49 0.95 -13.05
CA GLY A 107 17.16 0.98 -11.62
C GLY A 107 16.86 -0.41 -11.06
N ASN A 108 17.87 -1.09 -10.49
CA ASN A 108 17.72 -2.45 -9.97
C ASN A 108 17.77 -2.45 -8.45
N TYR A 109 16.63 -2.69 -7.79
CA TYR A 109 16.48 -2.71 -6.35
C TYR A 109 15.70 -3.93 -5.90
N GLU A 110 15.94 -4.41 -4.68
CA GLU A 110 15.03 -5.30 -4.00
C GLU A 110 13.84 -4.48 -3.53
N VAL A 111 12.66 -4.68 -4.11
CA VAL A 111 11.47 -3.93 -3.73
C VAL A 111 10.47 -4.86 -3.08
N VAL A 112 10.00 -4.49 -1.89
CA VAL A 112 9.00 -5.24 -1.12
C VAL A 112 7.79 -4.36 -0.80
N HIS A 113 6.61 -4.95 -0.81
CA HIS A 113 5.42 -4.27 -0.34
C HIS A 113 5.38 -4.30 1.20
N HIS A 114 4.81 -3.27 1.83
CA HIS A 114 4.80 -3.19 3.30
C HIS A 114 4.17 -4.42 3.97
N THR A 115 3.15 -5.04 3.36
CA THR A 115 2.54 -6.26 3.90
C THR A 115 3.49 -7.44 3.91
N GLN A 116 4.37 -7.58 2.91
CA GLN A 116 5.40 -8.61 2.86
C GLN A 116 6.45 -8.39 3.95
N LEU A 117 6.90 -7.13 4.15
CA LEU A 117 7.85 -6.82 5.21
C LEU A 117 7.25 -7.05 6.60
N ILE A 118 6.02 -6.62 6.86
CA ILE A 118 5.35 -6.85 8.15
C ILE A 118 5.17 -8.34 8.42
N GLN A 119 4.83 -9.12 7.39
CA GLN A 119 4.77 -10.59 7.51
C GLN A 119 6.13 -11.20 7.85
N GLU A 120 7.21 -10.73 7.22
CA GLU A 120 8.58 -11.16 7.54
C GLU A 120 8.93 -10.84 9.01
N LEU A 121 8.58 -9.64 9.48
CA LEU A 121 8.81 -9.23 10.87
C LEU A 121 8.04 -10.10 11.88
N LEU A 122 6.81 -10.50 11.55
CA LEU A 122 6.04 -11.49 12.33
C LEU A 122 6.70 -12.85 12.33
N ASN A 123 7.04 -13.37 11.15
CA ASN A 123 7.63 -14.71 11.01
C ASN A 123 8.99 -14.84 11.71
N THR A 124 9.75 -13.76 11.78
CA THR A 124 11.05 -13.70 12.49
C THR A 124 10.93 -13.40 13.98
N GLY A 125 9.71 -13.15 14.48
CA GLY A 125 9.45 -12.81 15.87
C GLY A 125 9.90 -11.41 16.29
N LYS A 126 10.32 -10.56 15.33
CA LYS A 126 10.62 -9.13 15.58
C LYS A 126 9.36 -8.34 15.89
N LEU A 127 8.23 -8.71 15.29
CA LEU A 127 6.91 -8.17 15.61
C LEU A 127 6.08 -9.26 16.29
N LYS A 128 5.42 -8.92 17.39
CA LYS A 128 4.51 -9.83 18.09
C LYS A 128 3.14 -9.15 18.21
N ILE A 129 2.10 -9.86 17.83
CA ILE A 129 0.72 -9.41 18.00
C ILE A 129 0.15 -10.25 19.13
N GLU A 130 -0.08 -9.64 20.28
CA GLU A 130 -0.60 -10.34 21.46
C GLU A 130 -2.14 -10.42 21.47
N GLY A 131 -2.78 -9.94 20.39
CA GLY A 131 -4.19 -10.12 20.08
C GLY A 131 -5.14 -9.25 20.91
N GLY A 132 -6.40 -9.26 20.53
CA GLY A 132 -7.49 -8.69 21.32
C GLY A 132 -8.38 -7.70 20.58
N GLU A 133 -7.85 -6.62 20.02
CA GLU A 133 -8.63 -5.53 19.41
C GLU A 133 -9.54 -6.02 18.26
N PHE A 134 -9.06 -6.94 17.44
CA PHE A 134 -9.79 -7.43 16.25
C PHE A 134 -10.34 -8.85 16.42
N LYS A 135 -10.19 -9.46 17.59
CA LYS A 135 -10.64 -10.83 17.85
C LYS A 135 -12.11 -11.01 17.53
N GLY A 136 -12.39 -11.92 16.60
CA GLY A 136 -13.74 -12.24 16.15
C GLY A 136 -14.43 -11.15 15.30
N LYS A 137 -13.77 -10.02 15.02
CA LYS A 137 -14.28 -9.04 14.07
C LYS A 137 -14.18 -9.58 12.66
N LYS A 138 -15.25 -9.40 11.87
CA LYS A 138 -15.25 -9.75 10.44
C LYS A 138 -14.48 -8.72 9.64
N ILE A 139 -13.39 -9.14 9.03
CA ILE A 139 -12.57 -8.30 8.14
C ILE A 139 -12.61 -8.89 6.75
N THR A 140 -12.94 -8.07 5.75
CA THR A 140 -12.78 -8.43 4.34
C THR A 140 -11.61 -7.69 3.74
N PHE A 141 -10.93 -8.29 2.76
CA PHE A 141 -9.76 -7.69 2.12
C PHE A 141 -10.06 -7.32 0.67
N HIS A 142 -9.78 -6.06 0.33
CA HIS A 142 -9.76 -5.64 -1.06
C HIS A 142 -8.38 -5.92 -1.66
N ASP A 143 -8.30 -6.86 -2.61
CA ASP A 143 -7.07 -7.18 -3.33
C ASP A 143 -6.66 -6.03 -4.28
N PRO A 144 -5.57 -5.28 -4.02
CA PRO A 144 -5.08 -4.28 -4.96
C PRO A 144 -4.58 -4.96 -6.23
N CYS A 145 -5.01 -4.48 -7.39
CA CYS A 145 -4.71 -5.14 -8.66
C CYS A 145 -3.21 -5.22 -8.98
N TYR A 146 -2.43 -4.20 -8.65
CA TYR A 146 -0.98 -4.19 -8.84
C TYR A 146 -0.22 -5.07 -7.84
N LEU A 147 -0.78 -5.29 -6.63
CA LEU A 147 -0.20 -6.22 -5.68
C LEU A 147 -0.50 -7.68 -6.08
N GLY A 148 -1.78 -7.99 -6.28
CA GLY A 148 -2.24 -9.34 -6.60
C GLY A 148 -1.98 -9.69 -8.08
N ARG A 149 -2.78 -9.20 -9.01
CA ARG A 149 -2.68 -9.57 -10.44
C ARG A 149 -1.35 -9.20 -11.07
N GLY A 150 -0.79 -8.04 -10.73
CA GLY A 150 0.49 -7.58 -11.28
C GLY A 150 1.70 -8.29 -10.71
N ASN A 151 1.66 -8.71 -9.44
CA ASN A 151 2.83 -9.23 -8.72
C ASN A 151 2.61 -10.55 -7.99
N GLY A 152 1.45 -11.17 -8.08
CA GLY A 152 1.16 -12.48 -7.49
C GLY A 152 1.03 -12.51 -5.97
N GLU A 153 1.01 -11.34 -5.31
CA GLU A 153 0.96 -11.28 -3.84
C GLU A 153 -0.48 -11.23 -3.34
N TYR A 154 -0.92 -12.32 -2.76
CA TYR A 154 -2.26 -12.49 -2.18
C TYR A 154 -2.23 -12.95 -0.73
N GLU A 155 -1.15 -13.61 -0.31
CA GLU A 155 -1.11 -14.33 0.96
C GLU A 155 -0.63 -13.47 2.12
N ALA A 156 0.38 -12.60 1.93
CA ALA A 156 0.88 -11.76 3.01
C ALA A 156 -0.23 -10.93 3.69
N PRO A 157 -1.11 -10.21 2.96
CA PRO A 157 -2.21 -9.47 3.58
C PRO A 157 -3.17 -10.37 4.38
N ARG A 158 -3.45 -11.57 3.89
CA ARG A 158 -4.36 -12.52 4.53
C ARG A 158 -3.79 -13.10 5.81
N GLN A 159 -2.52 -13.46 5.79
CA GLN A 159 -1.81 -13.95 6.97
C GLN A 159 -1.74 -12.88 8.07
N LEU A 160 -1.57 -11.62 7.69
CA LEU A 160 -1.60 -10.49 8.62
C LEU A 160 -2.98 -10.32 9.27
N ILE A 161 -4.07 -10.44 8.50
CA ILE A 161 -5.44 -10.40 9.06
C ILE A 161 -5.69 -11.59 9.99
N GLN A 162 -5.22 -12.79 9.63
CA GLN A 162 -5.34 -13.96 10.50
C GLN A 162 -4.54 -13.81 11.80
N ALA A 163 -3.37 -13.17 11.75
CA ALA A 163 -2.55 -12.90 12.94
C ALA A 163 -3.23 -11.94 13.93
N LEU A 164 -4.26 -11.21 13.51
CA LEU A 164 -5.10 -10.36 14.38
C LEU A 164 -6.20 -11.13 15.13
N ASP A 165 -6.28 -12.46 15.01
CA ASP A 165 -7.41 -13.28 15.48
C ASP A 165 -8.76 -12.85 14.89
N ALA A 166 -8.75 -12.14 13.77
CA ALA A 166 -9.94 -11.71 13.07
C ALA A 166 -10.52 -12.81 12.17
N GLU A 167 -11.83 -12.77 11.95
CA GLU A 167 -12.51 -13.62 10.97
C GLU A 167 -12.33 -13.00 9.57
N LEU A 168 -11.43 -13.56 8.75
CA LEU A 168 -11.30 -13.15 7.34
C LEU A 168 -12.49 -13.67 6.55
N VAL A 169 -13.29 -12.77 5.98
CA VAL A 169 -14.42 -13.08 5.09
C VAL A 169 -14.12 -12.60 3.68
N GLU A 170 -14.03 -13.53 2.74
CA GLU A 170 -13.68 -13.21 1.36
C GLU A 170 -14.87 -12.63 0.59
N MET A 171 -14.62 -11.60 -0.21
CA MET A 171 -15.61 -11.11 -1.18
C MET A 171 -15.82 -12.15 -2.28
N LYS A 172 -16.99 -12.14 -2.95
CA LYS A 172 -17.27 -13.02 -4.09
C LYS A 172 -16.19 -12.91 -5.19
N ARG A 173 -15.76 -11.67 -5.49
CA ARG A 173 -14.68 -11.39 -6.42
C ARG A 173 -13.42 -11.06 -5.62
N CYS A 174 -12.56 -12.05 -5.35
CA CYS A 174 -11.32 -11.92 -4.61
C CYS A 174 -10.14 -12.56 -5.33
N LYS A 175 -8.93 -12.33 -4.86
CA LYS A 175 -7.67 -12.85 -5.41
C LYS A 175 -7.57 -12.56 -6.92
N THR A 176 -7.35 -13.58 -7.75
CA THR A 176 -7.21 -13.44 -9.21
C THR A 176 -8.47 -12.90 -9.89
N ASN A 177 -9.65 -13.14 -9.33
CA ASN A 177 -10.93 -12.64 -9.81
C ASN A 177 -11.32 -11.28 -9.21
N GLY A 178 -10.44 -10.67 -8.40
CA GLY A 178 -10.72 -9.40 -7.72
C GLY A 178 -11.17 -8.29 -8.68
N LEU A 179 -12.26 -7.59 -8.34
CA LEU A 179 -12.66 -6.39 -9.05
C LEU A 179 -11.76 -5.22 -8.63
N CYS A 180 -11.39 -4.37 -9.58
CA CYS A 180 -10.61 -3.16 -9.32
C CYS A 180 -11.38 -2.17 -8.42
N CYS A 181 -10.66 -1.31 -7.69
CA CYS A 181 -11.26 -0.19 -6.97
C CYS A 181 -11.60 1.01 -7.86
N GLY A 182 -11.11 1.03 -9.10
CA GLY A 182 -11.35 2.10 -10.05
C GLY A 182 -10.27 3.21 -10.09
N ALA A 183 -9.32 3.25 -9.16
CA ALA A 183 -8.31 4.33 -9.09
C ALA A 183 -7.20 4.20 -10.14
N GLY A 184 -6.85 2.97 -10.53
CA GLY A 184 -5.71 2.68 -11.42
C GLY A 184 -5.86 3.27 -12.82
N GLY A 185 -4.77 3.20 -13.62
CA GLY A 185 -4.77 3.75 -14.98
C GLY A 185 -4.89 5.27 -15.03
N ALA A 186 -4.43 5.97 -13.99
CA ALA A 186 -4.59 7.41 -13.79
C ALA A 186 -6.07 7.88 -13.65
N GLN A 187 -7.02 6.96 -13.48
CA GLN A 187 -8.45 7.32 -13.39
C GLN A 187 -8.77 8.18 -12.17
N MET A 188 -8.08 7.99 -11.05
CA MET A 188 -8.23 8.84 -9.84
C MET A 188 -8.01 10.33 -10.11
N PHE A 189 -7.28 10.68 -11.16
CA PHE A 189 -6.95 12.06 -11.53
C PHE A 189 -7.84 12.62 -12.65
N LYS A 190 -8.87 11.88 -13.04
CA LYS A 190 -9.82 12.25 -14.09
C LYS A 190 -11.23 12.37 -13.52
N GLU A 191 -12.07 13.14 -14.23
CA GLU A 191 -13.51 13.10 -13.97
C GLU A 191 -14.06 11.70 -14.29
N ALA A 192 -15.04 11.25 -13.51
CA ALA A 192 -15.68 9.97 -13.73
C ALA A 192 -16.34 9.93 -15.12
N GLU A 193 -16.09 8.86 -15.88
CA GLU A 193 -16.73 8.65 -17.17
C GLU A 193 -18.22 8.34 -16.98
N LYS A 194 -19.04 8.81 -17.91
CA LYS A 194 -20.47 8.54 -17.90
C LYS A 194 -20.73 7.04 -18.02
N GLY A 195 -21.45 6.48 -17.08
CA GLY A 195 -21.80 5.05 -17.03
C GLY A 195 -23.01 4.82 -16.12
N ASN A 196 -23.39 3.57 -15.95
CA ASN A 196 -24.52 3.19 -15.08
C ASN A 196 -24.10 3.16 -13.59
N LYS A 197 -22.81 2.91 -13.31
CA LYS A 197 -22.28 2.76 -11.97
C LYS A 197 -20.76 2.97 -11.99
N GLU A 198 -20.25 3.62 -10.95
CA GLU A 198 -18.81 3.73 -10.75
C GLU A 198 -18.20 2.40 -10.25
N VAL A 199 -16.95 2.13 -10.62
CA VAL A 199 -16.27 0.86 -10.31
C VAL A 199 -16.10 0.67 -8.80
N ASN A 200 -15.78 1.74 -8.05
CA ASN A 200 -15.65 1.66 -6.60
C ASN A 200 -16.98 1.37 -5.91
N VAL A 201 -18.10 1.90 -6.42
CA VAL A 201 -19.45 1.60 -5.91
C VAL A 201 -19.75 0.10 -6.09
N GLU A 202 -19.53 -0.44 -7.28
CA GLU A 202 -19.73 -1.87 -7.54
C GLU A 202 -18.79 -2.75 -6.70
N ARG A 203 -17.54 -2.31 -6.52
CA ARG A 203 -16.59 -3.03 -5.65
C ARG A 203 -17.01 -3.00 -4.18
N THR A 204 -17.55 -1.89 -3.73
CA THR A 204 -18.04 -1.75 -2.36
C THR A 204 -19.27 -2.63 -2.13
N GLU A 205 -20.15 -2.82 -3.11
CA GLU A 205 -21.25 -3.80 -3.01
C GLU A 205 -20.75 -5.22 -2.71
N ASP A 206 -19.66 -5.65 -3.37
CA ASP A 206 -19.04 -6.95 -3.06
C ASP A 206 -18.58 -7.03 -1.60
N ALA A 207 -18.01 -5.94 -1.08
CA ALA A 207 -17.55 -5.88 0.29
C ALA A 207 -18.72 -5.88 1.29
N LEU A 208 -19.77 -5.10 1.04
CA LEU A 208 -20.95 -5.03 1.90
C LEU A 208 -21.73 -6.34 1.94
N ALA A 209 -21.73 -7.11 0.85
CA ALA A 209 -22.43 -8.40 0.76
C ALA A 209 -21.94 -9.42 1.81
N VAL A 210 -20.69 -9.33 2.28
CA VAL A 210 -20.14 -10.22 3.32
C VAL A 210 -20.29 -9.65 4.74
N LYS A 211 -20.92 -8.47 4.88
CA LYS A 211 -21.22 -7.81 6.16
C LYS A 211 -20.00 -7.69 7.08
N PRO A 212 -18.91 -7.06 6.64
CA PRO A 212 -17.70 -6.90 7.44
C PRO A 212 -17.85 -5.77 8.45
N SER A 213 -17.06 -5.80 9.53
CA SER A 213 -16.83 -4.62 10.40
C SER A 213 -15.76 -3.71 9.82
N VAL A 214 -14.81 -4.30 9.06
CA VAL A 214 -13.68 -3.59 8.47
C VAL A 214 -13.45 -4.07 7.05
N ILE A 215 -13.22 -3.13 6.14
CA ILE A 215 -12.67 -3.38 4.81
C ILE A 215 -11.18 -3.06 4.89
N ALA A 216 -10.35 -4.10 4.86
CA ALA A 216 -8.90 -3.94 4.85
C ALA A 216 -8.39 -3.68 3.43
N THR A 217 -7.39 -2.82 3.31
CA THR A 217 -6.71 -2.49 2.05
C THR A 217 -5.19 -2.60 2.21
N GLY A 218 -4.47 -2.66 1.12
CA GLY A 218 -3.01 -2.59 1.08
C GLY A 218 -2.56 -1.61 0.00
N CYS A 219 -3.27 -0.49 -0.15
CA CYS A 219 -2.99 0.53 -1.15
C CYS A 219 -3.68 1.84 -0.74
N PRO A 220 -2.97 2.98 -0.69
CA PRO A 220 -3.57 4.25 -0.31
C PRO A 220 -4.70 4.68 -1.26
N PHE A 221 -4.56 4.45 -2.56
CA PHE A 221 -5.60 4.77 -3.54
C PHE A 221 -6.83 3.87 -3.41
N CYS A 222 -6.63 2.55 -3.19
CA CYS A 222 -7.74 1.65 -2.92
C CYS A 222 -8.46 2.03 -1.61
N ASN A 223 -7.71 2.50 -0.61
CA ASN A 223 -8.29 2.97 0.65
C ASN A 223 -9.24 4.15 0.43
N THR A 224 -8.83 5.14 -0.36
CA THR A 224 -9.67 6.28 -0.72
C THR A 224 -10.92 5.84 -1.48
N MET A 225 -10.76 5.03 -2.53
CA MET A 225 -11.90 4.57 -3.35
C MET A 225 -12.91 3.72 -2.55
N MET A 226 -12.43 2.83 -1.67
CA MET A 226 -13.30 2.04 -0.81
C MET A 226 -13.98 2.90 0.27
N THR A 227 -13.28 3.92 0.79
CA THR A 227 -13.86 4.88 1.74
C THR A 227 -15.01 5.67 1.09
N ASP A 228 -14.81 6.13 -0.14
CA ASP A 228 -15.85 6.86 -0.87
C ASP A 228 -17.03 5.95 -1.24
N GLY A 229 -16.75 4.70 -1.60
CA GLY A 229 -17.80 3.70 -1.81
C GLY A 229 -18.62 3.41 -0.54
N VAL A 230 -17.98 3.30 0.63
CA VAL A 230 -18.68 3.11 1.92
C VAL A 230 -19.54 4.33 2.26
N LYS A 231 -19.06 5.55 2.01
CA LYS A 231 -19.85 6.78 2.16
C LYS A 231 -21.02 6.84 1.20
N HIS A 232 -20.84 6.40 -0.06
CA HIS A 232 -21.93 6.33 -1.04
C HIS A 232 -23.13 5.50 -0.53
N PHE A 233 -22.85 4.46 0.27
CA PHE A 233 -23.88 3.60 0.90
C PHE A 233 -24.26 4.03 2.32
N GLU A 234 -23.80 5.20 2.78
CA GLU A 234 -24.07 5.72 4.14
C GLU A 234 -23.70 4.73 5.26
N GLN A 235 -22.60 3.96 5.06
CA GLN A 235 -22.12 2.94 6.00
C GLN A 235 -20.86 3.35 6.76
N GLU A 236 -20.37 4.58 6.63
CA GLU A 236 -19.13 5.05 7.25
C GLU A 236 -19.12 5.04 8.79
N HIS A 237 -20.31 4.99 9.41
CA HIS A 237 -20.45 4.88 10.87
C HIS A 237 -20.42 3.42 11.36
N THR A 238 -20.56 2.44 10.47
CA THR A 238 -20.66 1.02 10.82
C THR A 238 -19.51 0.19 10.29
N ILE A 239 -18.89 0.63 9.18
CA ILE A 239 -17.81 -0.10 8.51
C ILE A 239 -16.60 0.81 8.38
N ALA A 240 -15.49 0.41 9.00
CA ALA A 240 -14.22 1.10 8.87
C ALA A 240 -13.48 0.64 7.60
N VAL A 241 -12.81 1.57 6.90
CA VAL A 241 -11.85 1.24 5.84
C VAL A 241 -10.46 1.55 6.36
N LYS A 242 -9.61 0.53 6.50
CA LYS A 242 -8.26 0.65 7.07
C LYS A 242 -7.22 -0.07 6.22
N ASP A 243 -6.03 0.48 6.20
CA ASP A 243 -4.90 -0.26 5.63
C ASP A 243 -4.42 -1.35 6.61
N ILE A 244 -3.83 -2.42 6.07
CA ILE A 244 -3.25 -3.50 6.89
C ILE A 244 -2.26 -2.95 7.92
N ALA A 245 -1.42 -1.97 7.55
CA ALA A 245 -0.47 -1.38 8.47
C ALA A 245 -1.15 -0.67 9.65
N GLU A 246 -2.31 -0.03 9.43
CA GLU A 246 -3.09 0.59 10.50
C GLU A 246 -3.67 -0.45 11.45
N LEU A 247 -4.20 -1.56 10.89
CA LEU A 247 -4.74 -2.65 11.71
C LEU A 247 -3.65 -3.29 12.59
N ILE A 248 -2.46 -3.51 12.03
CA ILE A 248 -1.32 -4.05 12.77
C ILE A 248 -0.84 -3.07 13.84
N ALA A 249 -0.68 -1.78 13.50
CA ALA A 249 -0.25 -0.76 14.45
C ALA A 249 -1.22 -0.65 15.64
N GLU A 250 -2.53 -0.64 15.39
CA GLU A 250 -3.55 -0.64 16.42
C GLU A 250 -3.49 -1.89 17.31
N ALA A 251 -3.27 -3.08 16.72
CA ALA A 251 -3.21 -4.33 17.47
C ALA A 251 -1.99 -4.44 18.40
N VAL A 252 -0.99 -3.59 18.22
CA VAL A 252 0.22 -3.51 19.06
C VAL A 252 0.37 -2.17 19.76
N ASP A 253 -0.73 -1.42 19.90
CA ASP A 253 -0.84 -0.14 20.63
C ASP A 253 0.15 0.95 20.16
N LEU A 254 0.32 1.12 18.85
CA LEU A 254 1.22 2.09 18.20
C LEU A 254 0.50 3.32 17.63
#